data_ff4ef63c9aa3b749dca7c6e6570ba107
#
_entry.id   ff4ef63c9aa3b749dca7c6e6570ba107
#
_cell.length_a   1.000
_cell.length_b   1.000
_cell.length_c   1.000
_cell.angle_alpha   90.00
_cell.angle_beta   90.00
_cell.angle_gamma   90.00
#
_symmetry.space_group_name_H-M   'P 1'
#
loop_
_entity.id
_entity.type
_entity.pdbx_description
1 polymer ?
#
loop_
_entity_poly.entity_id
_entity_poly.type
_entity_poly.pdbx_seq_one_letter_code
_entity_poly.pdbx_strand_id
1 'polypeptide(L)'
;VLVSLMDSQAFEMFKLGSAEPLPETVRLIDRIGQIIRDAKKRVVIRGHTDAKQFKLSSYDNWRLSTARAHMAHYMLRRAGIKDEQIDKIEGFGQSQLRNPKDPFAADNRRIEFLLRVGT
;
A
#
# COMPACT_ATOMS: atom_id res chain seq x y z
N VAL A 1 1.35 -1.04 -15.77
CA VAL A 1 1.67 -2.24 -14.98
C VAL A 1 1.25 -1.99 -13.54
N LEU A 2 0.52 -2.93 -12.98
CA LEU A 2 0.07 -2.88 -11.58
C LEU A 2 0.85 -3.91 -10.77
N VAL A 3 1.48 -3.44 -9.68
CA VAL A 3 2.12 -4.31 -8.69
C VAL A 3 1.29 -4.24 -7.42
N SER A 4 0.82 -5.38 -6.93
CA SER A 4 0.04 -5.47 -5.69
C SER A 4 0.80 -6.25 -4.63
N LEU A 5 0.91 -5.66 -3.44
CA LEU A 5 1.33 -6.39 -2.24
C LEU A 5 0.10 -6.63 -1.39
N MET A 6 -0.18 -7.89 -1.08
CA MET A 6 -1.38 -8.31 -0.36
C MET A 6 -1.04 -9.07 0.90
N ASP A 7 -1.85 -8.90 1.93
CA ASP A 7 -1.80 -9.77 3.09
C ASP A 7 -2.29 -11.18 2.72
N SER A 8 -1.81 -12.14 3.46
CA SER A 8 -2.27 -13.53 3.39
C SER A 8 -2.30 -14.10 4.80
N GLN A 9 -2.69 -15.37 4.93
CA GLN A 9 -2.65 -16.03 6.24
C GLN A 9 -1.23 -16.12 6.81
N ALA A 10 -0.22 -16.16 5.95
CA ALA A 10 1.18 -16.32 6.34
C ALA A 10 1.97 -15.01 6.35
N PHE A 11 1.39 -13.91 5.85
CA PHE A 11 2.12 -12.66 5.67
C PHE A 11 1.21 -11.46 5.94
N GLU A 12 1.67 -10.58 6.82
CA GLU A 12 1.04 -9.29 7.09
C GLU A 12 2.02 -8.17 6.78
N MET A 13 1.56 -7.15 6.05
CA MET A 13 2.39 -6.01 5.71
C MET A 13 2.57 -5.03 6.87
N PHE A 14 1.51 -4.83 7.65
CA PHE A 14 1.47 -3.84 8.72
C PHE A 14 0.96 -4.48 10.02
N LYS A 15 1.31 -3.89 11.14
CA LYS A 15 0.71 -4.28 12.40
C LYS A 15 -0.79 -4.05 12.38
N LEU A 16 -1.53 -4.87 13.09
CA LEU A 16 -3.00 -4.85 13.11
C LEU A 16 -3.53 -3.45 13.43
N GLY A 17 -4.42 -2.94 12.57
CA GLY A 17 -5.02 -1.61 12.75
C GLY A 17 -4.05 -0.45 12.68
N SER A 18 -2.87 -0.63 12.11
CA SER A 18 -1.78 0.33 12.13
C SER A 18 -1.17 0.52 10.75
N ALA A 19 -0.52 1.63 10.55
CA ALA A 19 0.31 1.88 9.37
C ALA A 19 1.80 1.63 9.65
N GLU A 20 2.13 0.96 10.77
CA GLU A 20 3.51 0.58 11.05
C GLU A 20 3.87 -0.67 10.26
N PRO A 21 4.83 -0.57 9.32
CA PRO A 21 5.19 -1.71 8.47
C PRO A 21 5.99 -2.74 9.26
N LEU A 22 5.79 -4.03 8.93
CA LEU A 22 6.62 -5.09 9.45
C LEU A 22 7.95 -5.10 8.67
N PRO A 23 9.04 -5.64 9.27
CA PRO A 23 10.37 -5.57 8.64
C PRO A 23 10.44 -6.16 7.23
N GLU A 24 9.69 -7.23 6.97
CA GLU A 24 9.66 -7.84 5.65
C GLU A 24 9.05 -6.91 4.61
N THR A 25 8.00 -6.16 4.99
CA THR A 25 7.39 -5.16 4.13
C THR A 25 8.37 -4.05 3.77
N VAL A 26 9.14 -3.59 4.74
CA VAL A 26 10.17 -2.58 4.51
C VAL A 26 11.15 -3.06 3.45
N ARG A 27 11.62 -4.30 3.56
CA ARG A 27 12.56 -4.88 2.59
C ARG A 27 11.96 -5.01 1.20
N LEU A 28 10.71 -5.49 1.12
CA LEU A 28 10.01 -5.66 -0.17
C LEU A 28 9.82 -4.32 -0.87
N ILE A 29 9.33 -3.31 -0.15
CA ILE A 29 9.07 -2.00 -0.75
C ILE A 29 10.37 -1.30 -1.13
N ASP A 30 11.44 -1.51 -0.36
CA ASP A 30 12.75 -0.99 -0.73
C ASP A 30 13.20 -1.54 -2.09
N ARG A 31 13.04 -2.85 -2.30
CA ARG A 31 13.38 -3.47 -3.58
C ARG A 31 12.52 -2.97 -4.73
N ILE A 32 11.21 -2.87 -4.50
CA ILE A 32 10.27 -2.32 -5.49
C ILE A 32 10.65 -0.89 -5.83
N GLY A 33 10.96 -0.10 -4.81
CA GLY A 33 11.36 1.31 -5.00
C GLY A 33 12.61 1.45 -5.85
N GLN A 34 13.61 0.60 -5.63
CA GLN A 34 14.84 0.63 -6.43
C GLN A 34 14.55 0.33 -7.91
N ILE A 35 13.68 -0.63 -8.18
CA ILE A 35 13.29 -0.99 -9.55
C ILE A 35 12.56 0.17 -10.21
N ILE A 36 11.61 0.79 -9.53
CA ILE A 36 10.84 1.93 -10.06
C ILE A 36 11.77 3.13 -10.30
N ARG A 37 12.68 3.38 -9.35
CA ARG A 37 13.66 4.47 -9.47
C ARG A 37 14.51 4.30 -10.74
N ASP A 38 15.08 3.11 -10.91
CA ASP A 38 16.02 2.85 -12.00
C ASP A 38 15.30 2.80 -13.35
N ALA A 39 14.06 2.33 -13.39
CA ALA A 39 13.24 2.33 -14.59
C ALA A 39 12.66 3.72 -14.91
N LYS A 40 12.85 4.71 -14.03
CA LYS A 40 12.35 6.08 -14.19
C LYS A 40 10.84 6.14 -14.44
N LYS A 41 10.09 5.21 -13.84
CA LYS A 41 8.64 5.16 -13.96
C LYS A 41 8.00 6.14 -12.98
N ARG A 42 6.77 6.56 -13.29
CA ARG A 42 5.91 7.26 -12.34
C ARG A 42 4.99 6.26 -11.69
N VAL A 43 4.53 6.56 -10.48
CA VAL A 43 3.74 5.63 -9.69
C VAL A 43 2.55 6.31 -9.03
N VAL A 44 1.40 5.62 -9.05
CA VAL A 44 0.25 5.92 -8.21
C VAL A 44 0.24 4.88 -7.09
N ILE A 45 0.16 5.35 -5.84
CA ILE A 45 0.15 4.48 -4.67
C ILE A 45 -1.27 4.42 -4.13
N ARG A 46 -1.82 3.22 -3.98
CA ARG A 46 -3.19 3.01 -3.51
C ARG A 46 -3.21 2.07 -2.31
N GLY A 47 -3.88 2.51 -1.24
CA GLY A 47 -4.09 1.68 -0.05
C GLY A 47 -5.52 1.18 0.02
N HIS A 48 -5.68 -0.08 0.41
CA HIS A 48 -6.98 -0.75 0.56
C HIS A 48 -7.03 -1.55 1.86
N THR A 49 -8.20 -1.58 2.49
CA THR A 49 -8.44 -2.41 3.67
C THR A 49 -9.47 -3.48 3.37
N ASP A 50 -9.62 -4.43 4.30
CA ASP A 50 -10.80 -5.29 4.35
C ASP A 50 -11.95 -4.53 5.02
N ALA A 51 -13.08 -5.19 5.24
CA ALA A 51 -14.28 -4.57 5.80
C ALA A 51 -14.29 -4.57 7.34
N LYS A 52 -13.25 -5.08 8.01
CA LYS A 52 -13.18 -5.13 9.46
C LYS A 52 -13.08 -3.72 10.04
N GLN A 53 -13.89 -3.44 11.07
CA GLN A 53 -13.86 -2.16 11.78
C GLN A 53 -13.06 -2.31 13.07
N PHE A 54 -12.27 -1.29 13.40
CA PHE A 54 -11.47 -1.25 14.61
C PHE A 54 -12.06 -0.22 15.56
N LYS A 55 -12.87 -0.69 16.53
CA LYS A 55 -13.62 0.20 17.44
C LYS A 55 -12.74 1.07 18.34
N LEU A 56 -11.57 0.57 18.70
CA LEU A 56 -10.64 1.27 19.60
C LEU A 56 -9.52 1.99 18.85
N SER A 57 -9.54 1.98 17.53
CA SER A 57 -8.56 2.68 16.72
C SER A 57 -9.00 4.12 16.46
N SER A 58 -8.05 5.04 16.44
CA SER A 58 -8.28 6.40 15.95
C SER A 58 -8.46 6.45 14.43
N TYR A 59 -8.16 5.34 13.75
CA TYR A 59 -8.32 5.22 12.30
C TYR A 59 -9.60 4.47 11.95
N ASP A 60 -10.45 5.07 11.10
CA ASP A 60 -11.40 4.32 10.30
C ASP A 60 -10.67 3.70 9.10
N ASN A 61 -11.35 2.91 8.30
CA ASN A 61 -10.72 2.26 7.16
C ASN A 61 -10.25 3.28 6.09
N TRP A 62 -10.92 4.43 5.95
CA TRP A 62 -10.48 5.49 5.06
C TRP A 62 -9.12 6.04 5.51
N ARG A 63 -9.01 6.39 6.77
CA ARG A 63 -7.76 6.92 7.35
C ARG A 63 -6.67 5.87 7.37
N LEU A 64 -7.02 4.62 7.70
CA LEU A 64 -6.05 3.54 7.76
C LEU A 64 -5.43 3.27 6.39
N SER A 65 -6.27 3.17 5.34
CA SER A 65 -5.76 2.93 3.99
C SER A 65 -4.91 4.09 3.50
N THR A 66 -5.30 5.32 3.81
CA THR A 66 -4.54 6.51 3.44
C THR A 66 -3.21 6.56 4.19
N ALA A 67 -3.21 6.27 5.49
CA ALA A 67 -1.98 6.25 6.29
C ALA A 67 -1.01 5.18 5.79
N ARG A 68 -1.50 4.01 5.41
CA ARG A 68 -0.66 2.95 4.84
C ARG A 68 -0.10 3.32 3.48
N ALA A 69 -0.89 3.98 2.63
CA ALA A 69 -0.42 4.48 1.34
C ALA A 69 0.67 5.55 1.53
N HIS A 70 0.52 6.44 2.51
CA HIS A 70 1.55 7.43 2.83
C HIS A 70 2.80 6.78 3.40
N MET A 71 2.67 5.73 4.20
CA MET A 71 3.84 4.98 4.68
C MET A 71 4.57 4.31 3.52
N ALA A 72 3.84 3.75 2.56
CA ALA A 72 4.45 3.19 1.36
C ALA A 72 5.20 4.26 0.57
N HIS A 73 4.63 5.45 0.44
CA HIS A 73 5.31 6.61 -0.17
C HIS A 73 6.62 6.92 0.54
N TYR A 74 6.60 7.00 1.86
CA TYR A 74 7.80 7.24 2.66
C TYR A 74 8.88 6.20 2.38
N MET A 75 8.49 4.92 2.34
CA MET A 75 9.43 3.84 2.08
C MET A 75 10.00 3.88 0.67
N LEU A 76 9.19 4.25 -0.34
CA LEU A 76 9.67 4.45 -1.71
C LEU A 76 10.68 5.59 -1.78
N ARG A 77 10.41 6.70 -1.07
CA ARG A 77 11.34 7.83 -1.01
C ARG A 77 12.68 7.40 -0.42
N ARG A 78 12.67 6.59 0.61
CA ARG A 78 13.90 6.08 1.21
C ARG A 78 14.67 5.17 0.26
N ALA A 79 13.97 4.50 -0.66
CA ALA A 79 14.61 3.68 -1.69
C ALA A 79 15.18 4.51 -2.85
N GLY A 80 14.94 5.83 -2.85
CA GLY A 80 15.51 6.73 -3.84
C GLY A 80 14.54 7.22 -4.91
N ILE A 81 13.23 6.93 -4.77
CA ILE A 81 12.21 7.48 -5.68
C ILE A 81 12.19 9.00 -5.53
N LYS A 82 12.17 9.72 -6.65
CA LYS A 82 12.10 11.18 -6.67
C LYS A 82 10.65 11.66 -6.63
N ASP A 83 10.44 12.88 -6.13
CA ASP A 83 9.09 13.46 -6.08
C ASP A 83 8.40 13.48 -7.44
N GLU A 84 9.14 13.74 -8.51
CA GLU A 84 8.58 13.77 -9.86
C GLU A 84 8.04 12.40 -10.31
N GLN A 85 8.45 11.33 -9.65
CA GLN A 85 7.98 9.99 -9.94
C GLN A 85 6.68 9.64 -9.22
N ILE A 86 6.24 10.45 -8.25
CA ILE A 86 5.01 10.21 -7.52
C ILE A 86 3.88 11.01 -8.16
N ASP A 87 2.89 10.31 -8.72
CA ASP A 87 1.71 10.94 -9.33
C ASP A 87 0.61 11.21 -8.31
N LYS A 88 0.25 10.17 -7.53
CA LYS A 88 -0.86 10.24 -6.57
C LYS A 88 -0.64 9.28 -5.42
N ILE A 89 -1.20 9.64 -4.27
CA ILE A 89 -1.30 8.77 -3.11
C ILE A 89 -2.78 8.72 -2.73
N GLU A 90 -3.38 7.53 -2.76
CA GLU A 90 -4.82 7.36 -2.59
C GLU A 90 -5.14 6.29 -1.55
N GLY A 91 -6.18 6.54 -0.74
CA GLY A 91 -6.71 5.56 0.19
C GLY A 91 -8.18 5.30 -0.14
N PHE A 92 -8.53 4.04 -0.34
CA PHE A 92 -9.88 3.64 -0.74
C PHE A 92 -10.69 2.99 0.38
N GLY A 93 -10.07 2.80 1.57
CA GLY A 93 -10.73 2.07 2.63
C GLY A 93 -11.14 0.69 2.16
N GLN A 94 -12.39 0.32 2.44
CA GLN A 94 -12.96 -0.96 1.99
C GLN A 94 -13.82 -0.82 0.73
N SER A 95 -13.79 0.34 0.06
CA SER A 95 -14.72 0.64 -1.03
C SER A 95 -14.44 -0.14 -2.32
N GLN A 96 -13.25 -0.73 -2.46
CA GLN A 96 -12.84 -1.48 -3.65
C GLN A 96 -12.24 -2.81 -3.24
N LEU A 97 -13.08 -3.72 -2.74
CA LEU A 97 -12.64 -5.03 -2.30
C LEU A 97 -12.17 -5.86 -3.50
N ARG A 98 -11.01 -6.50 -3.36
CA ARG A 98 -10.52 -7.47 -4.33
C ARG A 98 -11.37 -8.74 -4.31
N ASN A 99 -11.81 -9.13 -3.12
CA ASN A 99 -12.64 -10.30 -2.90
C ASN A 99 -13.96 -9.87 -2.24
N PRO A 100 -14.95 -9.40 -3.04
CA PRO A 100 -16.22 -8.94 -2.48
C PRO A 100 -17.08 -10.07 -1.91
N LYS A 101 -16.82 -11.31 -2.29
CA LYS A 101 -17.54 -12.49 -1.73
C LYS A 101 -17.13 -12.77 -0.30
N ASP A 102 -15.90 -12.39 0.08
CA ASP A 102 -15.42 -12.48 1.45
C ASP A 102 -14.83 -11.12 1.83
N PRO A 103 -15.66 -10.18 2.34
CA PRO A 103 -15.19 -8.83 2.67
C PRO A 103 -14.11 -8.77 3.74
N PHE A 104 -13.97 -9.83 4.55
CA PHE A 104 -12.94 -9.89 5.60
C PHE A 104 -11.70 -10.67 5.18
N ALA A 105 -11.62 -11.08 3.93
CA ALA A 105 -10.46 -11.83 3.43
C ALA A 105 -9.19 -10.99 3.50
N ALA A 106 -8.08 -11.67 3.79
CA ALA A 106 -6.78 -11.01 3.93
C ALA A 106 -6.34 -10.30 2.66
N ASP A 107 -6.64 -10.86 1.49
CA ASP A 107 -6.21 -10.28 0.21
C ASP A 107 -6.91 -8.96 -0.15
N ASN A 108 -7.93 -8.56 0.60
CA ASN A 108 -8.51 -7.22 0.48
C ASN A 108 -7.58 -6.14 1.07
N ARG A 109 -6.73 -6.51 2.04
CA ARG A 109 -5.72 -5.62 2.61
C ARG A 109 -4.52 -5.61 1.68
N ARG A 110 -4.34 -4.52 0.95
CA ARG A 110 -3.27 -4.45 -0.03
C ARG A 110 -2.80 -3.03 -0.28
N ILE A 111 -1.58 -2.93 -0.77
CA ILE A 111 -1.01 -1.71 -1.33
C ILE A 111 -0.76 -1.98 -2.81
N GLU A 112 -1.24 -1.10 -3.66
CA GLU A 112 -1.07 -1.19 -5.10
C GLU A 112 -0.16 -0.08 -5.57
N PHE A 113 0.76 -0.44 -6.48
CA PHE A 113 1.63 0.50 -7.17
C PHE A 113 1.30 0.44 -8.65
N LEU A 114 0.62 1.46 -9.16
CA LEU A 114 0.33 1.56 -10.59
C LEU A 114 1.47 2.30 -11.27
N LEU A 115 2.23 1.58 -12.08
CA LEU A 115 3.40 2.13 -12.76
C LEU A 115 3.01 2.70 -14.11
N ARG A 116 3.45 3.92 -14.36
CA ARG A 116 3.16 4.66 -15.58
C ARG A 116 4.46 5.07 -16.24
N VAL A 117 4.40 5.30 -17.57
CA VAL A 117 5.59 5.75 -18.31
C VAL A 117 6.01 7.11 -17.79
N GLY A 118 7.28 7.23 -17.38
CA GLY A 118 7.89 8.49 -17.04
C GLY A 118 8.31 9.23 -18.30
N THR A 119 8.16 10.55 -18.30
CA THR A 119 8.61 11.36 -19.44
C THR A 119 9.72 12.29 -19.04
#